data_47991ef040a7b4539c11af6355abeaa6
#
_entry.id   47991ef040a7b4539c11af6355abeaa6
#
_cell.length_a   1.000
_cell.length_b   1.000
_cell.length_c   1.000
_cell.angle_alpha   90.00
_cell.angle_beta   90.00
_cell.angle_gamma   90.00
#
_symmetry.space_group_name_H-M   'P 1'
#
loop_
_entity.id
_entity.type
_entity.pdbx_description
1 polymer ?
#
loop_
_entity_poly.entity_id
_entity_poly.type
_entity_poly.pdbx_seq_one_letter_code
_entity_poly.pdbx_strand_id
1 'polypeptide(L)'
;AILCVDSTGRFVISVLSGHIGGANDWARRVAAITGGEAVVTTQSDNTGLWALDTLARRFDWRTEITTGCMRAEPDGVQGAQTEGEGVYKKYMTDPECRRQRSNTPVMSHAEMNKLISLFVGNQPTALLLDVKDRGTDYLERTLPEHVSVFYRFEDIRPEAFRLIIAVTPFIYTADVPILYYRPRVLHVGIGCRRDSAPEGVAEHMAAVMEAHRLSPLSVRSVATIELKKDEPLFHALAETWEAEKHVYRADELADITVPNPSQKVFDT
;
A
#
# COMPACT_ATOMS: atom_id res chain seq x y z
N ALA A 1 3.40 4.25 -24.26
CA ALA A 1 2.40 5.16 -24.82
C ALA A 1 2.31 4.98 -26.33
N ILE A 2 1.10 4.90 -26.86
CA ILE A 2 0.85 4.90 -28.31
C ILE A 2 -0.15 6.02 -28.61
N LEU A 3 0.21 6.85 -29.58
CA LEU A 3 -0.63 7.92 -30.10
C LEU A 3 -0.94 7.66 -31.56
N CYS A 4 -2.12 8.07 -31.99
CA CYS A 4 -2.49 8.17 -33.38
C CYS A 4 -2.71 9.64 -33.73
N VAL A 5 -2.02 10.14 -34.74
CA VAL A 5 -2.21 11.50 -35.26
C VAL A 5 -2.80 11.36 -36.64
N ASP A 6 -3.91 12.05 -36.91
CA ASP A 6 -4.50 12.02 -38.23
C ASP A 6 -3.61 12.72 -39.28
N SER A 7 -3.81 12.45 -40.54
CA SER A 7 -2.98 12.91 -41.66
C SER A 7 -2.91 14.45 -41.74
N THR A 8 -3.86 15.16 -41.15
CA THR A 8 -3.93 16.62 -41.17
C THR A 8 -3.37 17.25 -39.89
N GLY A 9 -3.00 16.44 -38.88
CA GLY A 9 -2.56 16.91 -37.58
C GLY A 9 -3.68 17.53 -36.73
N ARG A 10 -4.93 17.40 -37.14
CA ARG A 10 -6.09 17.98 -36.46
C ARG A 10 -6.45 17.25 -35.18
N PHE A 11 -6.34 15.91 -35.19
CA PHE A 11 -6.65 15.08 -34.02
C PHE A 11 -5.43 14.28 -33.56
N VAL A 12 -5.17 14.32 -32.26
CA VAL A 12 -4.13 13.52 -31.60
C VAL A 12 -4.80 12.62 -30.59
N ILE A 13 -4.87 11.32 -30.89
CA ILE A 13 -5.65 10.34 -30.16
C ILE A 13 -4.73 9.53 -29.25
N SER A 14 -5.00 9.50 -27.97
CA SER A 14 -4.35 8.57 -27.03
C SER A 14 -4.95 7.18 -27.19
N VAL A 15 -4.14 6.21 -27.72
CA VAL A 15 -4.62 4.86 -28.05
C VAL A 15 -4.30 3.85 -26.97
N LEU A 16 -3.10 3.91 -26.36
CA LEU A 16 -2.64 2.93 -25.37
C LEU A 16 -1.79 3.57 -24.28
N SER A 17 -1.98 3.10 -23.04
CA SER A 17 -1.25 3.55 -21.84
C SER A 17 -1.49 5.03 -21.52
N GLY A 18 -2.75 5.40 -21.43
CA GLY A 18 -3.19 6.78 -21.20
C GLY A 18 -2.58 7.43 -19.96
N HIS A 19 -2.73 6.80 -18.80
CA HIS A 19 -2.24 7.34 -17.52
C HIS A 19 -0.79 6.95 -17.24
N ILE A 20 -0.52 5.68 -16.89
CA ILE A 20 0.81 5.23 -16.46
C ILE A 20 1.86 5.43 -17.54
N GLY A 21 1.52 5.17 -18.80
CA GLY A 21 2.42 5.39 -19.93
C GLY A 21 2.48 6.82 -20.45
N GLY A 22 1.65 7.73 -19.91
CA GLY A 22 1.66 9.16 -20.25
C GLY A 22 1.10 9.50 -21.62
N ALA A 23 0.37 8.58 -22.31
CA ALA A 23 -0.15 8.84 -23.66
C ALA A 23 -1.11 10.04 -23.69
N ASN A 24 -1.91 10.25 -22.62
CA ASN A 24 -2.82 11.38 -22.55
C ASN A 24 -2.07 12.73 -22.48
N ASP A 25 -1.00 12.81 -21.71
CA ASP A 25 -0.18 14.01 -21.62
C ASP A 25 0.57 14.29 -22.93
N TRP A 26 1.07 13.23 -23.57
CA TRP A 26 1.69 13.35 -24.88
C TRP A 26 0.67 13.77 -25.94
N ALA A 27 -0.57 13.25 -25.90
CA ALA A 27 -1.60 13.67 -26.84
C ALA A 27 -1.90 15.17 -26.71
N ARG A 28 -2.02 15.69 -25.50
CA ARG A 28 -2.21 17.13 -25.24
C ARG A 28 -1.03 17.97 -25.72
N ARG A 29 0.21 17.52 -25.48
CA ARG A 29 1.42 18.22 -25.93
C ARG A 29 1.55 18.27 -27.43
N VAL A 30 1.33 17.13 -28.11
CA VAL A 30 1.41 17.07 -29.56
C VAL A 30 0.31 17.91 -30.18
N ALA A 31 -0.93 17.82 -29.69
CA ALA A 31 -2.03 18.68 -30.15
C ALA A 31 -1.72 20.16 -30.00
N ALA A 32 -1.10 20.58 -28.90
CA ALA A 32 -0.68 21.97 -28.71
C ALA A 32 0.39 22.41 -29.72
N ILE A 33 1.28 21.52 -30.16
CA ILE A 33 2.31 21.80 -31.17
C ILE A 33 1.70 21.89 -32.57
N THR A 34 0.78 20.97 -32.92
CA THR A 34 0.15 20.93 -34.26
C THR A 34 -0.99 21.92 -34.41
N GLY A 35 -1.44 22.56 -33.34
CA GLY A 35 -2.65 23.37 -33.33
C GLY A 35 -3.94 22.54 -33.44
N GLY A 36 -3.84 21.22 -33.19
CA GLY A 36 -4.95 20.29 -33.25
C GLY A 36 -5.66 20.08 -31.91
N GLU A 37 -6.50 19.06 -31.85
CA GLU A 37 -7.29 18.67 -30.69
C GLU A 37 -6.80 17.34 -30.13
N ALA A 38 -6.59 17.28 -28.81
CA ALA A 38 -6.25 16.03 -28.13
C ALA A 38 -7.52 15.22 -27.82
N VAL A 39 -7.63 14.03 -28.39
CA VAL A 39 -8.71 13.09 -28.10
C VAL A 39 -8.25 12.14 -27.02
N VAL A 40 -8.70 12.40 -25.79
CA VAL A 40 -8.44 11.57 -24.61
C VAL A 40 -9.74 10.87 -24.24
N THR A 41 -9.74 9.54 -24.34
CA THR A 41 -10.94 8.71 -24.14
C THR A 41 -10.97 8.00 -22.79
N THR A 42 -9.94 8.21 -21.96
CA THR A 42 -9.84 7.60 -20.63
C THR A 42 -10.95 8.13 -19.74
N GLN A 43 -11.74 7.24 -19.19
CA GLN A 43 -12.97 7.59 -18.49
C GLN A 43 -12.73 8.48 -17.26
N SER A 44 -11.67 8.21 -16.48
CA SER A 44 -11.30 9.04 -15.33
C SER A 44 -10.94 10.48 -15.71
N ASP A 45 -10.28 10.71 -16.87
CA ASP A 45 -10.01 12.07 -17.38
C ASP A 45 -11.30 12.79 -17.81
N ASN A 46 -12.27 12.06 -18.35
CA ASN A 46 -13.52 12.64 -18.85
C ASN A 46 -14.53 12.90 -17.72
N THR A 47 -14.47 12.13 -16.64
CA THR A 47 -15.42 12.22 -15.51
C THR A 47 -14.90 13.03 -14.33
N GLY A 48 -13.63 13.41 -14.34
CA GLY A 48 -12.96 14.07 -13.21
C GLY A 48 -12.77 13.16 -11.98
N LEU A 49 -12.99 11.84 -12.13
CA LEU A 49 -12.76 10.87 -11.07
C LEU A 49 -11.27 10.61 -10.85
N TRP A 50 -10.94 10.07 -9.68
CA TRP A 50 -9.56 9.70 -9.38
C TRP A 50 -9.06 8.58 -10.29
N ALA A 51 -7.87 8.74 -10.85
CA ALA A 51 -7.16 7.66 -11.54
C ALA A 51 -6.50 6.75 -10.50
N LEU A 52 -7.22 5.72 -10.05
CA LEU A 52 -6.79 4.86 -8.92
C LEU A 52 -5.42 4.22 -9.15
N ASP A 53 -5.05 3.92 -10.38
CA ASP A 53 -3.76 3.34 -10.76
C ASP A 53 -2.56 4.29 -10.62
N THR A 54 -2.81 5.60 -10.52
CA THR A 54 -1.75 6.62 -10.45
C THR A 54 -1.61 7.29 -9.09
N LEU A 55 -2.60 7.18 -8.20
CA LEU A 55 -2.60 7.85 -6.89
C LEU A 55 -1.39 7.45 -6.05
N ALA A 56 -1.07 6.16 -6.00
CA ALA A 56 0.07 5.67 -5.23
C ALA A 56 1.37 6.37 -5.64
N ARG A 57 1.66 6.44 -6.94
CA ARG A 57 2.84 7.14 -7.47
C ARG A 57 2.81 8.64 -7.22
N ARG A 58 1.63 9.26 -7.29
CA ARG A 58 1.46 10.70 -7.08
C ARG A 58 1.80 11.14 -5.66
N PHE A 59 1.49 10.28 -4.66
CA PHE A 59 1.63 10.61 -3.25
C PHE A 59 2.69 9.79 -2.52
N ASP A 60 3.52 9.05 -3.23
CA ASP A 60 4.56 8.16 -2.68
C ASP A 60 3.98 7.09 -1.76
N TRP A 61 2.82 6.57 -2.12
CA TRP A 61 2.20 5.42 -1.47
C TRP A 61 2.54 4.13 -2.22
N ARG A 62 2.49 3.01 -1.54
CA ARG A 62 2.50 1.70 -2.18
C ARG A 62 1.07 1.19 -2.32
N THR A 63 0.85 0.25 -3.25
CA THR A 63 -0.49 -0.27 -3.52
C THR A 63 -0.56 -1.75 -3.19
N GLU A 64 -1.64 -2.16 -2.54
CA GLU A 64 -1.97 -3.55 -2.26
C GLU A 64 -3.47 -3.77 -2.46
N ILE A 65 -3.88 -4.94 -2.93
CA ILE A 65 -5.29 -5.30 -3.09
C ILE A 65 -5.55 -6.56 -2.28
N THR A 66 -6.63 -6.53 -1.52
CA THR A 66 -7.20 -7.74 -0.92
C THR A 66 -8.54 -7.99 -1.59
N THR A 67 -8.62 -9.03 -2.40
CA THR A 67 -9.91 -9.56 -2.85
C THR A 67 -10.55 -10.21 -1.62
N GLY A 68 -11.71 -9.71 -1.20
CA GLY A 68 -12.44 -10.22 -0.05
C GLY A 68 -12.40 -11.74 -0.04
N CYS A 69 -12.06 -12.30 1.11
CA CYS A 69 -11.97 -13.75 1.27
C CYS A 69 -13.36 -14.32 1.04
N MET A 70 -13.66 -14.80 -0.16
CA MET A 70 -14.70 -15.80 -0.32
C MET A 70 -14.22 -17.01 0.49
N ARG A 71 -14.72 -17.12 1.71
CA ARG A 71 -14.63 -18.37 2.44
C ARG A 71 -15.25 -19.42 1.53
N ALA A 72 -14.43 -20.28 0.93
CA ALA A 72 -14.87 -21.63 0.65
C ALA A 72 -15.24 -22.19 2.02
N GLU A 73 -16.52 -22.31 2.29
CA GLU A 73 -17.00 -23.02 3.46
C GLU A 73 -16.43 -24.45 3.38
N PRO A 74 -15.64 -24.91 4.36
CA PRO A 74 -15.42 -26.34 4.46
C PRO A 74 -16.74 -26.93 4.96
N ASP A 75 -17.35 -27.76 4.13
CA ASP A 75 -18.49 -28.57 4.52
C ASP A 75 -18.27 -29.17 5.92
N GLY A 76 -19.12 -28.78 6.84
CA GLY A 76 -19.47 -29.55 8.05
C GLY A 76 -18.38 -29.71 9.11
N VAL A 77 -18.15 -28.68 9.96
CA VAL A 77 -17.77 -28.93 11.37
C VAL A 77 -18.47 -27.92 12.26
N GLN A 78 -19.45 -28.40 13.02
CA GLN A 78 -20.03 -27.68 14.14
C GLN A 78 -19.01 -27.64 15.30
N GLY A 79 -18.83 -26.43 15.85
CA GLY A 79 -18.46 -26.23 17.25
C GLY A 79 -17.00 -26.46 17.63
N ALA A 80 -16.22 -25.37 17.73
CA ALA A 80 -15.28 -25.22 18.84
C ALA A 80 -14.85 -23.75 18.93
N GLN A 81 -15.29 -23.09 19.98
CA GLN A 81 -14.56 -21.95 20.56
C GLN A 81 -13.23 -22.47 21.04
N THR A 82 -12.13 -21.98 20.53
CA THR A 82 -10.85 -21.83 21.26
C THR A 82 -9.75 -21.30 20.35
N GLU A 83 -9.12 -20.23 20.81
CA GLU A 83 -7.70 -19.86 20.73
C GLU A 83 -7.11 -19.57 19.35
N GLY A 84 -6.82 -18.29 19.14
CA GLY A 84 -6.14 -17.71 17.98
C GLY A 84 -4.73 -18.22 17.66
N GLU A 85 -4.15 -19.14 18.45
CA GLU A 85 -2.82 -19.71 18.22
C GLU A 85 -2.80 -20.88 17.22
N GLY A 86 -3.89 -21.64 17.14
CA GLY A 86 -3.93 -22.85 16.29
C GLY A 86 -4.03 -22.54 14.78
N VAL A 87 -4.73 -21.49 14.42
CA VAL A 87 -4.91 -21.07 13.02
C VAL A 87 -3.61 -20.49 12.47
N TYR A 88 -2.86 -19.77 13.29
CA TYR A 88 -1.58 -19.15 12.95
C TYR A 88 -0.50 -20.18 12.57
N LYS A 89 -0.42 -21.27 13.32
CA LYS A 89 0.57 -22.33 13.09
C LYS A 89 0.36 -23.07 11.76
N LYS A 90 -0.89 -23.21 11.31
CA LYS A 90 -1.24 -23.86 10.04
C LYS A 90 -0.85 -23.04 8.82
N TYR A 91 -0.97 -21.69 8.90
CA TYR A 91 -0.55 -20.80 7.81
C TYR A 91 0.96 -20.62 7.71
N MET A 92 1.69 -20.79 8.83
CA MET A 92 3.16 -20.66 8.86
C MET A 92 3.88 -21.90 8.31
N THR A 93 3.24 -23.06 8.25
CA THR A 93 3.86 -24.34 7.86
C THR A 93 3.54 -24.77 6.43
N ASP A 94 2.63 -24.08 5.73
CA ASP A 94 2.27 -24.41 4.36
C ASP A 94 3.34 -23.90 3.37
N PRO A 95 4.05 -24.81 2.65
CA PRO A 95 5.08 -24.44 1.68
C PRO A 95 4.55 -23.64 0.49
N GLU A 96 3.27 -23.77 0.16
CA GLU A 96 2.62 -23.06 -0.95
C GLU A 96 2.33 -21.61 -0.57
N CYS A 97 1.92 -21.35 0.67
CA CYS A 97 1.82 -20.01 1.23
C CYS A 97 3.19 -19.30 1.34
N ARG A 98 4.27 -20.04 1.63
CA ARG A 98 5.64 -19.48 1.64
C ARG A 98 6.13 -19.04 0.26
N ARG A 99 5.80 -19.77 -0.81
CA ARG A 99 6.20 -19.42 -2.18
C ARG A 99 5.47 -18.20 -2.73
N GLN A 100 4.27 -17.93 -2.27
CA GLN A 100 3.50 -16.74 -2.64
C GLN A 100 3.95 -15.47 -1.91
N ARG A 101 4.68 -15.58 -0.79
CA ARG A 101 5.16 -14.46 0.03
C ARG A 101 6.55 -13.93 -0.33
N SER A 102 7.36 -14.68 -1.07
CA SER A 102 8.70 -14.23 -1.50
C SER A 102 8.68 -13.28 -2.71
N ASN A 103 7.52 -13.06 -3.32
CA ASN A 103 7.29 -11.99 -4.25
C ASN A 103 6.29 -11.02 -3.59
N THR A 104 6.66 -9.76 -3.40
CA THR A 104 5.68 -8.66 -3.28
C THR A 104 4.57 -8.98 -4.27
N PRO A 105 3.30 -9.15 -3.84
CA PRO A 105 2.26 -9.51 -4.79
C PRO A 105 2.26 -8.43 -5.85
N VAL A 106 2.79 -8.76 -7.02
CA VAL A 106 2.69 -7.89 -8.20
C VAL A 106 1.21 -7.84 -8.45
N MET A 107 0.62 -6.73 -8.05
CA MET A 107 -0.77 -6.41 -8.29
C MET A 107 -1.09 -6.74 -9.74
N SER A 108 -1.96 -7.72 -9.98
CA SER A 108 -2.30 -8.07 -11.34
C SER A 108 -3.06 -6.90 -11.96
N HIS A 109 -2.69 -6.52 -13.18
CA HIS A 109 -3.41 -5.49 -13.93
C HIS A 109 -4.92 -5.79 -14.04
N ALA A 110 -5.28 -7.08 -14.05
CA ALA A 110 -6.67 -7.51 -14.11
C ALA A 110 -7.45 -7.17 -12.85
N GLU A 111 -6.86 -7.35 -11.67
CA GLU A 111 -7.49 -6.99 -10.39
C GLU A 111 -7.66 -5.48 -10.27
N MET A 112 -6.64 -4.70 -10.57
CA MET A 112 -6.75 -3.24 -10.57
C MET A 112 -7.83 -2.76 -11.54
N ASN A 113 -7.87 -3.30 -12.77
CA ASN A 113 -8.89 -2.93 -13.76
C ASN A 113 -10.30 -3.24 -13.27
N LYS A 114 -10.50 -4.33 -12.53
CA LYS A 114 -11.79 -4.66 -11.91
C LYS A 114 -12.21 -3.60 -10.90
N LEU A 115 -11.29 -3.16 -10.03
CA LEU A 115 -11.58 -2.12 -9.04
C LEU A 115 -11.83 -0.76 -9.69
N ILE A 116 -11.04 -0.41 -10.71
CA ILE A 116 -11.25 0.80 -11.51
C ILE A 116 -12.65 0.77 -12.14
N SER A 117 -13.08 -0.37 -12.70
CA SER A 117 -14.41 -0.51 -13.30
C SER A 117 -15.54 -0.31 -12.30
N LEU A 118 -15.39 -0.80 -11.05
CA LEU A 118 -16.36 -0.55 -9.98
C LEU A 118 -16.41 0.95 -9.64
N PHE A 119 -15.25 1.58 -9.46
CA PHE A 119 -15.14 2.98 -9.08
C PHE A 119 -15.69 3.93 -10.14
N VAL A 120 -15.28 3.72 -11.39
CA VAL A 120 -15.71 4.53 -12.52
C VAL A 120 -17.18 4.28 -12.89
N GLY A 121 -17.70 3.09 -12.56
CA GLY A 121 -19.13 2.75 -12.65
C GLY A 121 -19.96 3.35 -11.53
N ASN A 122 -19.44 4.30 -10.74
CA ASN A 122 -20.11 4.98 -9.63
C ASN A 122 -20.71 4.01 -8.58
N GLN A 123 -20.05 2.86 -8.38
CA GLN A 123 -20.49 1.94 -7.35
C GLN A 123 -20.20 2.52 -5.95
N PRO A 124 -21.12 2.33 -4.96
CA PRO A 124 -20.90 2.81 -3.60
C PRO A 124 -19.51 2.41 -3.08
N THR A 125 -18.71 3.41 -2.74
CA THR A 125 -17.31 3.24 -2.34
C THR A 125 -17.07 3.86 -0.97
N ALA A 126 -16.45 3.14 -0.05
CA ALA A 126 -15.96 3.68 1.21
C ALA A 126 -14.49 4.14 1.04
N LEU A 127 -14.17 5.31 1.57
CA LEU A 127 -12.80 5.82 1.67
C LEU A 127 -12.41 5.88 3.14
N LEU A 128 -11.47 5.03 3.55
CA LEU A 128 -10.89 5.05 4.89
C LEU A 128 -9.58 5.86 4.89
N LEU A 129 -9.46 6.82 5.80
CA LEU A 129 -8.29 7.67 5.99
C LEU A 129 -7.76 7.54 7.41
N ASP A 130 -6.81 6.63 7.64
CA ASP A 130 -6.16 6.41 8.95
C ASP A 130 -4.93 7.30 9.16
N VAL A 131 -4.51 8.00 8.13
CA VAL A 131 -3.38 8.92 8.17
C VAL A 131 -3.78 10.27 7.59
N LYS A 132 -3.02 11.29 7.94
CA LYS A 132 -3.19 12.64 7.39
C LYS A 132 -1.92 13.08 6.68
N ASP A 133 -2.03 13.25 5.36
CA ASP A 133 -0.96 13.74 4.51
C ASP A 133 -1.52 14.53 3.31
N ARG A 134 -0.65 14.98 2.41
CA ARG A 134 -1.10 15.73 1.22
C ARG A 134 -2.01 14.93 0.30
N GLY A 135 -1.88 13.60 0.30
CA GLY A 135 -2.70 12.73 -0.54
C GLY A 135 -4.09 12.59 0.04
N THR A 136 -4.23 12.39 1.34
CA THR A 136 -5.52 12.34 2.02
C THR A 136 -6.24 13.67 1.94
N ASP A 137 -5.53 14.81 2.11
CA ASP A 137 -6.10 16.15 1.93
C ASP A 137 -6.59 16.37 0.48
N TYR A 138 -5.91 15.80 -0.51
CA TYR A 138 -6.36 15.85 -1.90
C TYR A 138 -7.64 15.04 -2.10
N LEU A 139 -7.69 13.80 -1.58
CA LEU A 139 -8.87 12.92 -1.70
C LEU A 139 -10.11 13.56 -1.05
N GLU A 140 -9.96 14.14 0.15
CA GLU A 140 -11.07 14.82 0.82
C GLU A 140 -11.62 16.03 0.03
N ARG A 141 -10.72 16.82 -0.58
CA ARG A 141 -11.12 18.02 -1.36
C ARG A 141 -11.72 17.70 -2.72
N THR A 142 -11.44 16.52 -3.26
CA THR A 142 -11.89 16.11 -4.60
C THR A 142 -12.83 14.91 -4.56
N LEU A 143 -13.57 14.77 -3.46
CA LEU A 143 -14.41 13.62 -3.17
C LEU A 143 -15.50 13.43 -4.23
N PRO A 144 -15.58 12.28 -4.92
CA PRO A 144 -16.68 11.97 -5.82
C PRO A 144 -17.99 11.70 -5.04
N GLU A 145 -19.14 11.96 -5.66
CA GLU A 145 -20.46 11.84 -5.03
C GLU A 145 -20.79 10.44 -4.49
N HIS A 146 -20.26 9.38 -5.15
CA HIS A 146 -20.48 7.98 -4.77
C HIS A 146 -19.52 7.48 -3.69
N VAL A 147 -18.66 8.34 -3.14
CA VAL A 147 -17.64 7.99 -2.14
C VAL A 147 -18.02 8.57 -0.79
N SER A 148 -18.04 7.72 0.24
CA SER A 148 -18.24 8.12 1.64
C SER A 148 -16.95 8.02 2.43
N VAL A 149 -16.57 9.06 3.18
CA VAL A 149 -15.33 9.13 3.95
C VAL A 149 -15.52 8.60 5.35
N PHE A 150 -14.55 7.83 5.83
CA PHE A 150 -14.45 7.28 7.18
C PHE A 150 -13.05 7.50 7.73
N TYR A 151 -12.95 7.70 9.04
CA TYR A 151 -11.68 7.87 9.76
C TYR A 151 -11.40 6.71 10.72
N ARG A 152 -12.33 5.75 10.79
CA ARG A 152 -12.21 4.52 11.56
C ARG A 152 -12.83 3.37 10.78
N PHE A 153 -12.14 2.25 10.72
CA PHE A 153 -12.64 1.08 9.99
C PHE A 153 -13.93 0.53 10.59
N GLU A 154 -14.08 0.61 11.92
CA GLU A 154 -15.24 0.11 12.66
C GLU A 154 -16.56 0.85 12.31
N ASP A 155 -16.46 2.05 11.75
CA ASP A 155 -17.61 2.84 11.32
C ASP A 155 -18.10 2.44 9.91
N ILE A 156 -17.32 1.64 9.17
CA ILE A 156 -17.67 1.14 7.84
C ILE A 156 -18.58 -0.08 8.00
N ARG A 157 -19.70 -0.08 7.30
CA ARG A 157 -20.55 -1.26 7.09
C ARG A 157 -20.25 -1.84 5.71
N PRO A 158 -19.38 -2.86 5.60
CA PRO A 158 -18.88 -3.31 4.29
C PRO A 158 -19.98 -3.71 3.32
N GLU A 159 -21.10 -4.24 3.82
CA GLU A 159 -22.25 -4.67 3.03
C GLU A 159 -22.93 -3.51 2.24
N ALA A 160 -22.74 -2.27 2.68
CA ALA A 160 -23.26 -1.09 2.01
C ALA A 160 -22.41 -0.64 0.81
N PHE A 161 -21.21 -1.19 0.66
CA PHE A 161 -20.24 -0.77 -0.34
C PHE A 161 -19.88 -1.90 -1.30
N ARG A 162 -19.33 -1.54 -2.46
CA ARG A 162 -18.78 -2.48 -3.46
C ARG A 162 -17.27 -2.43 -3.54
N LEU A 163 -16.68 -1.39 -2.96
CA LEU A 163 -15.24 -1.16 -2.89
C LEU A 163 -14.92 -0.39 -1.60
N ILE A 164 -13.84 -0.76 -0.95
CA ILE A 164 -13.21 0.05 0.09
C ILE A 164 -11.86 0.52 -0.46
N ILE A 165 -11.62 1.82 -0.42
CA ILE A 165 -10.30 2.42 -0.66
C ILE A 165 -9.77 2.81 0.71
N ALA A 166 -8.60 2.30 1.11
CA ALA A 166 -8.04 2.52 2.43
C ALA A 166 -6.64 3.12 2.34
N VAL A 167 -6.46 4.34 2.84
CA VAL A 167 -5.14 4.97 3.02
C VAL A 167 -4.69 4.73 4.45
N THR A 168 -3.90 3.67 4.65
CA THR A 168 -3.65 3.14 5.99
C THR A 168 -2.38 2.29 6.06
N PRO A 169 -1.63 2.32 7.19
CA PRO A 169 -0.61 1.31 7.48
C PRO A 169 -1.20 0.00 8.04
N PHE A 170 -2.49 -0.01 8.42
CA PHE A 170 -3.13 -1.16 9.07
C PHE A 170 -3.73 -2.14 8.06
N ILE A 171 -3.79 -3.41 8.43
CA ILE A 171 -4.41 -4.49 7.66
C ILE A 171 -5.81 -4.76 8.22
N TYR A 172 -6.81 -4.62 7.37
CA TYR A 172 -8.22 -4.90 7.68
C TYR A 172 -8.71 -6.08 6.84
N THR A 173 -9.84 -6.65 7.25
CA THR A 173 -10.51 -7.73 6.53
C THR A 173 -11.98 -7.35 6.33
N ALA A 174 -12.47 -7.51 5.09
CA ALA A 174 -13.88 -7.31 4.74
C ALA A 174 -14.29 -8.30 3.65
N ASP A 175 -15.60 -8.53 3.51
CA ASP A 175 -16.17 -9.38 2.46
C ASP A 175 -16.20 -8.69 1.08
N VAL A 176 -15.89 -7.41 1.03
CA VAL A 176 -15.75 -6.62 -0.18
C VAL A 176 -14.27 -6.35 -0.49
N PRO A 177 -13.88 -6.15 -1.75
CA PRO A 177 -12.50 -5.85 -2.09
C PRO A 177 -12.02 -4.55 -1.44
N ILE A 178 -10.78 -4.57 -0.96
CA ILE A 178 -10.11 -3.41 -0.40
C ILE A 178 -8.91 -3.07 -1.28
N LEU A 179 -8.90 -1.85 -1.81
CA LEU A 179 -7.73 -1.23 -2.43
C LEU A 179 -6.98 -0.45 -1.36
N TYR A 180 -5.81 -0.94 -1.00
CA TYR A 180 -4.94 -0.25 -0.06
C TYR A 180 -3.96 0.67 -0.77
N TYR A 181 -3.90 1.89 -0.31
CA TYR A 181 -2.75 2.78 -0.45
C TYR A 181 -1.98 2.78 0.85
N ARG A 182 -0.73 2.35 0.81
CA ARG A 182 0.16 2.17 1.96
C ARG A 182 1.07 3.39 2.10
N PRO A 183 0.69 4.40 2.90
CA PRO A 183 1.56 5.53 3.15
C PRO A 183 2.79 5.08 3.94
N ARG A 184 3.95 5.63 3.62
CA ARG A 184 5.21 5.27 4.28
C ARG A 184 5.35 6.10 5.57
N VAL A 185 4.79 5.58 6.67
CA VAL A 185 4.68 6.28 7.96
C VAL A 185 5.26 5.50 9.13
N LEU A 186 5.67 4.25 8.92
CA LEU A 186 6.23 3.42 9.97
C LEU A 186 7.76 3.57 10.04
N HIS A 187 8.27 3.76 11.24
CA HIS A 187 9.69 3.83 11.54
C HIS A 187 10.08 2.64 12.41
N VAL A 188 11.09 1.89 12.01
CA VAL A 188 11.52 0.65 12.68
C VAL A 188 12.88 0.87 13.31
N GLY A 189 12.96 0.80 14.65
CA GLY A 189 14.21 0.79 15.39
C GLY A 189 14.79 -0.63 15.49
N ILE A 190 16.07 -0.79 15.23
CA ILE A 190 16.76 -2.08 15.27
C ILE A 190 17.89 -2.07 16.29
N GLY A 191 17.84 -3.06 17.18
CA GLY A 191 18.96 -3.46 18.04
C GLY A 191 19.29 -4.92 17.81
N CYS A 192 20.53 -5.25 17.53
CA CYS A 192 20.98 -6.62 17.31
C CYS A 192 22.31 -6.89 18.02
N ARG A 193 22.69 -8.17 18.16
CA ARG A 193 24.05 -8.54 18.56
C ARG A 193 24.99 -8.23 17.41
N ARG A 194 26.30 -8.09 17.74
CA ARG A 194 27.32 -7.91 16.71
C ARG A 194 27.32 -9.09 15.75
N ASP A 195 27.48 -8.79 14.46
CA ASP A 195 27.53 -9.77 13.36
C ASP A 195 26.29 -10.70 13.31
N SER A 196 25.13 -10.16 13.68
CA SER A 196 23.86 -10.92 13.53
C SER A 196 23.58 -11.21 12.06
N ALA A 197 23.34 -12.49 11.77
CA ALA A 197 22.99 -12.94 10.43
C ALA A 197 21.64 -12.33 9.98
N PRO A 198 21.55 -11.74 8.79
CA PRO A 198 20.32 -11.08 8.30
C PRO A 198 19.28 -12.05 7.74
N GLU A 199 19.66 -13.31 7.44
CA GLU A 199 18.82 -14.28 6.76
C GLU A 199 17.54 -14.59 7.55
N GLY A 200 16.39 -14.45 6.90
CA GLY A 200 15.07 -14.74 7.47
C GLY A 200 14.55 -13.68 8.47
N VAL A 201 15.34 -12.65 8.81
CA VAL A 201 14.90 -11.65 9.79
C VAL A 201 13.84 -10.72 9.20
N ALA A 202 13.97 -10.32 7.94
CA ALA A 202 13.00 -9.48 7.26
C ALA A 202 11.62 -10.17 7.19
N GLU A 203 11.60 -11.45 6.86
CA GLU A 203 10.39 -12.27 6.81
C GLU A 203 9.77 -12.44 8.20
N HIS A 204 10.62 -12.69 9.22
CA HIS A 204 10.15 -12.79 10.59
C HIS A 204 9.53 -11.47 11.06
N MET A 205 10.20 -10.35 10.83
CA MET A 205 9.68 -9.04 11.23
C MET A 205 8.40 -8.68 10.46
N ALA A 206 8.33 -8.99 9.17
CA ALA A 206 7.11 -8.81 8.38
C ALA A 206 5.94 -9.62 8.98
N ALA A 207 6.18 -10.89 9.34
CA ALA A 207 5.18 -11.73 9.99
C ALA A 207 4.73 -11.18 11.35
N VAL A 208 5.66 -10.64 12.16
CA VAL A 208 5.32 -9.98 13.43
C VAL A 208 4.49 -8.72 13.19
N MET A 209 4.85 -7.89 12.21
CA MET A 209 4.08 -6.70 11.85
C MET A 209 2.67 -7.06 11.41
N GLU A 210 2.52 -8.05 10.52
CA GLU A 210 1.22 -8.56 10.07
C GLU A 210 0.39 -9.11 11.23
N ALA A 211 1.01 -9.80 12.20
CA ALA A 211 0.35 -10.27 13.41
C ALA A 211 -0.24 -9.13 14.24
N HIS A 212 0.40 -7.98 14.20
CA HIS A 212 -0.08 -6.74 14.80
C HIS A 212 -0.91 -5.87 13.83
N ARG A 213 -1.35 -6.47 12.72
CA ARG A 213 -2.13 -5.79 11.67
C ARG A 213 -1.43 -4.57 11.07
N LEU A 214 -0.11 -4.58 10.97
CA LEU A 214 0.69 -3.55 10.31
C LEU A 214 1.25 -4.06 8.99
N SER A 215 1.15 -3.26 7.94
CA SER A 215 1.72 -3.62 6.63
C SER A 215 3.19 -3.24 6.55
N PRO A 216 4.10 -4.18 6.23
CA PRO A 216 5.51 -3.87 5.97
C PRO A 216 5.70 -2.86 4.82
N LEU A 217 4.74 -2.77 3.90
CA LEU A 217 4.76 -1.80 2.79
C LEU A 217 4.70 -0.34 3.28
N SER A 218 4.27 -0.11 4.51
CA SER A 218 4.21 1.22 5.12
C SER A 218 5.49 1.62 5.85
N VAL A 219 6.54 0.79 5.84
CA VAL A 219 7.83 1.13 6.46
C VAL A 219 8.50 2.24 5.65
N ARG A 220 8.79 3.35 6.33
CA ARG A 220 9.49 4.50 5.79
C ARG A 220 10.98 4.44 6.05
N SER A 221 11.35 4.15 7.30
CA SER A 221 12.75 4.16 7.68
C SER A 221 13.09 3.03 8.65
N VAL A 222 14.36 2.65 8.60
CA VAL A 222 14.99 1.77 9.56
C VAL A 222 16.05 2.58 10.31
N ALA A 223 16.05 2.49 11.64
CA ALA A 223 16.91 3.28 12.49
C ALA A 223 17.74 2.41 13.43
N THR A 224 18.96 2.84 13.72
CA THR A 224 19.84 2.22 14.71
C THR A 224 20.74 3.25 15.38
N ILE A 225 21.53 2.80 16.36
CA ILE A 225 22.54 3.63 17.01
C ILE A 225 23.87 3.61 16.25
N GLU A 226 24.71 4.62 16.43
CA GLU A 226 26.00 4.76 15.72
C GLU A 226 26.91 3.53 15.87
N LEU A 227 26.89 2.88 17.03
CA LEU A 227 27.66 1.66 17.29
C LEU A 227 27.22 0.45 16.43
N LYS A 228 26.05 0.53 15.80
CA LYS A 228 25.42 -0.53 15.02
C LYS A 228 25.20 -0.16 13.55
N LYS A 229 25.73 0.97 13.11
CA LYS A 229 25.53 1.50 11.75
C LYS A 229 26.04 0.56 10.65
N ASP A 230 27.09 -0.20 10.95
CA ASP A 230 27.75 -1.09 9.99
C ASP A 230 27.27 -2.55 10.10
N GLU A 231 26.25 -2.84 10.92
CA GLU A 231 25.73 -4.20 11.07
C GLU A 231 25.01 -4.66 9.79
N PRO A 232 25.32 -5.87 9.28
CA PRO A 232 24.72 -6.40 8.04
C PRO A 232 23.18 -6.44 8.09
N LEU A 233 22.61 -6.77 9.24
CA LEU A 233 21.17 -6.83 9.47
C LEU A 233 20.49 -5.49 9.22
N PHE A 234 21.08 -4.38 9.68
CA PHE A 234 20.56 -3.03 9.48
C PHE A 234 20.47 -2.69 7.98
N HIS A 235 21.52 -3.01 7.23
CA HIS A 235 21.55 -2.76 5.79
C HIS A 235 20.56 -3.65 5.03
N ALA A 236 20.50 -4.94 5.35
CA ALA A 236 19.63 -5.90 4.68
C ALA A 236 18.14 -5.54 4.87
N LEU A 237 17.71 -5.15 6.07
CA LEU A 237 16.34 -4.73 6.32
C LEU A 237 15.98 -3.43 5.58
N ALA A 238 16.90 -2.46 5.56
CA ALA A 238 16.68 -1.22 4.84
C ALA A 238 16.55 -1.46 3.31
N GLU A 239 17.34 -2.37 2.76
CA GLU A 239 17.22 -2.77 1.34
C GLU A 239 15.92 -3.51 1.05
N THR A 240 15.56 -4.51 1.89
CA THR A 240 14.34 -5.31 1.69
C THR A 240 13.08 -4.44 1.67
N TRP A 241 13.01 -3.42 2.51
CA TRP A 241 11.86 -2.53 2.59
C TRP A 241 12.03 -1.24 1.78
N GLU A 242 13.16 -1.10 1.05
CA GLU A 242 13.53 0.15 0.37
C GLU A 242 13.40 1.36 1.30
N ALA A 243 13.82 1.19 2.56
CA ALA A 243 13.61 2.14 3.64
C ALA A 243 14.79 3.10 3.78
N GLU A 244 14.50 4.33 4.22
CA GLU A 244 15.51 5.30 4.59
C GLU A 244 16.33 4.79 5.79
N LYS A 245 17.64 5.01 5.80
CA LYS A 245 18.52 4.63 6.91
C LYS A 245 18.73 5.83 7.83
N HIS A 246 18.45 5.66 9.12
CA HIS A 246 18.74 6.66 10.14
C HIS A 246 19.68 6.10 11.19
N VAL A 247 20.69 6.87 11.54
CA VAL A 247 21.68 6.51 12.56
C VAL A 247 21.69 7.62 13.60
N TYR A 248 21.43 7.27 14.86
CA TYR A 248 21.38 8.19 15.98
C TYR A 248 22.58 8.01 16.88
N ARG A 249 23.07 9.10 17.43
CA ARG A 249 24.10 9.09 18.46
C ARG A 249 23.46 8.82 19.82
N ALA A 250 24.26 8.32 20.77
CA ALA A 250 23.76 8.02 22.12
C ALA A 250 23.26 9.27 22.85
N ASP A 251 23.92 10.42 22.65
CA ASP A 251 23.52 11.70 23.22
C ASP A 251 22.19 12.24 22.67
N GLU A 252 21.87 11.98 21.39
CA GLU A 252 20.60 12.36 20.79
C GLU A 252 19.42 11.56 21.35
N LEU A 253 19.67 10.37 21.87
CA LEU A 253 18.65 9.48 22.42
C LEU A 253 18.54 9.56 23.95
N ALA A 254 19.53 10.15 24.64
CA ALA A 254 19.61 10.17 26.10
C ALA A 254 18.42 10.80 26.80
N ASP A 255 17.84 11.86 26.18
CA ASP A 255 16.71 12.62 26.75
C ASP A 255 15.34 12.10 26.33
N ILE A 256 15.30 11.01 25.52
CA ILE A 256 14.03 10.46 25.01
C ILE A 256 13.43 9.50 26.03
N THR A 257 12.27 9.86 26.57
CA THR A 257 11.51 8.96 27.44
C THR A 257 10.92 7.82 26.63
N VAL A 258 11.30 6.58 26.95
CA VAL A 258 10.76 5.37 26.32
C VAL A 258 9.69 4.72 27.19
N PRO A 259 8.57 4.21 26.59
CA PRO A 259 7.48 3.60 27.35
C PRO A 259 7.91 2.34 28.12
N ASN A 260 8.85 1.58 27.56
CA ASN A 260 9.34 0.31 28.12
C ASN A 260 10.87 0.32 28.18
N PRO A 261 11.48 1.00 29.15
CA PRO A 261 12.93 1.08 29.27
C PRO A 261 13.52 -0.31 29.63
N SER A 262 14.59 -0.68 28.93
CA SER A 262 15.34 -1.91 29.23
C SER A 262 16.44 -1.62 30.24
N GLN A 263 16.42 -2.28 31.36
CA GLN A 263 17.47 -2.14 32.43
C GLN A 263 18.88 -2.40 31.91
N LYS A 264 19.04 -3.34 30.94
CA LYS A 264 20.31 -3.64 30.29
C LYS A 264 20.93 -2.49 29.49
N VAL A 265 20.14 -1.51 29.08
CA VAL A 265 20.62 -0.39 28.26
C VAL A 265 21.20 0.71 29.17
N PHE A 266 20.79 0.75 30.45
CA PHE A 266 21.31 1.72 31.44
C PHE A 266 22.64 1.29 32.09
N ASP A 267 22.98 -0.01 31.99
CA ASP A 267 24.17 -0.59 32.63
C ASP A 267 25.40 -0.69 31.68
N THR A 268 25.28 -0.16 30.44
CA THR A 268 26.34 -0.13 29.40
C THR A 268 26.77 1.29 29.10
#